data_c4ec20f55e22c72bd4068c2651af0f46
#
_entry.id   c4ec20f55e22c72bd4068c2651af0f46
#
_cell.length_a   1.000
_cell.length_b   1.000
_cell.length_c   1.000
_cell.angle_alpha   90.00
_cell.angle_beta   90.00
_cell.angle_gamma   90.00
#
_symmetry.space_group_name_H-M   'P 1'
#
loop_
_entity.id
_entity.type
_entity.pdbx_description
1 polymer ?
#
loop_
_entity_poly.entity_id
_entity_poly.type
_entity_poly.pdbx_seq_one_letter_code
_entity_poly.pdbx_strand_id
1 'polypeptide(L)'
;MTNRPTILVFDSGLGGLSVLREVVRARPDAHYVYVADDAFFPYGHHSQEALIARVVPLMGELIAGHRPDLIVIACNTASVQTLAPLRAAYATPFVGTVPAIKPACAQSRTKRVSVLGTKATV
;
A
#
# COMPACT_ATOMS: atom_id res chain seq x y z
N MET A 1 -14.17 -5.16 27.19
CA MET A 1 -14.36 -4.48 25.91
C MET A 1 -13.23 -4.85 24.96
N THR A 2 -13.54 -5.50 23.90
CA THR A 2 -12.54 -5.84 22.88
C THR A 2 -12.34 -4.65 21.98
N ASN A 3 -11.13 -4.09 21.98
CA ASN A 3 -10.75 -3.08 21.00
C ASN A 3 -10.48 -3.77 19.67
N ARG A 4 -11.35 -3.52 18.68
CA ARG A 4 -11.11 -3.93 17.32
C ARG A 4 -10.10 -2.95 16.70
N PRO A 5 -8.95 -3.41 16.21
CA PRO A 5 -8.04 -2.52 15.52
C PRO A 5 -8.66 -2.02 14.22
N THR A 6 -8.32 -0.80 13.85
CA THR A 6 -8.68 -0.21 12.56
C THR A 6 -7.49 -0.34 11.62
N ILE A 7 -7.70 -1.00 10.49
CA ILE A 7 -6.69 -1.16 9.45
C ILE A 7 -7.17 -0.39 8.21
N LEU A 8 -6.36 0.57 7.79
CA LEU A 8 -6.62 1.33 6.57
C LEU A 8 -5.81 0.71 5.44
N VAL A 9 -6.49 0.38 4.35
CA VAL A 9 -5.87 -0.16 3.14
C VAL A 9 -5.97 0.88 2.05
N PHE A 10 -4.82 1.34 1.57
CA PHE A 10 -4.70 2.44 0.63
C PHE A 10 -4.20 1.95 -0.72
N ASP A 11 -4.86 2.38 -1.78
CA ASP A 11 -4.45 2.11 -3.16
C ASP A 11 -4.72 3.33 -4.04
N SER A 12 -4.15 3.32 -5.23
CA SER A 12 -4.42 4.32 -6.27
C SER A 12 -5.73 4.07 -7.02
N GLY A 13 -6.33 2.90 -6.86
CA GLY A 13 -7.56 2.50 -7.55
C GLY A 13 -8.20 1.31 -6.88
N LEU A 14 -8.66 0.33 -7.66
CA LEU A 14 -9.42 -0.82 -7.16
C LEU A 14 -8.63 -2.12 -7.08
N GLY A 15 -7.41 -2.17 -7.64
CA GLY A 15 -6.57 -3.37 -7.63
C GLY A 15 -6.23 -3.85 -6.24
N GLY A 16 -6.12 -2.93 -5.27
CA GLY A 16 -5.84 -3.24 -3.88
C GLY A 16 -6.93 -4.00 -3.15
N LEU A 17 -8.11 -4.16 -3.73
CA LEU A 17 -9.17 -5.00 -3.16
C LEU A 17 -8.74 -6.46 -3.03
N SER A 18 -7.86 -6.94 -3.90
CA SER A 18 -7.28 -8.28 -3.79
C SER A 18 -6.37 -8.41 -2.56
N VAL A 19 -5.63 -7.35 -2.24
CA VAL A 19 -4.81 -7.28 -1.03
C VAL A 19 -5.71 -7.20 0.21
N LEU A 20 -6.73 -6.34 0.17
CA LEU A 20 -7.71 -6.22 1.25
C LEU A 20 -8.31 -7.58 1.61
N ARG A 21 -8.70 -8.36 0.62
CA ARG A 21 -9.27 -9.69 0.82
C ARG A 21 -8.35 -10.57 1.67
N GLU A 22 -7.07 -10.58 1.37
CA GLU A 22 -6.10 -11.41 2.09
C GLU A 22 -5.83 -10.87 3.51
N VAL A 23 -5.82 -9.55 3.69
CA VAL A 23 -5.67 -8.95 5.02
C VAL A 23 -6.88 -9.29 5.90
N VAL A 24 -8.10 -9.21 5.34
CA VAL A 24 -9.33 -9.59 6.05
C VAL A 24 -9.31 -11.07 6.45
N ARG A 25 -8.84 -11.96 5.59
CA ARG A 25 -8.69 -13.37 5.92
C ARG A 25 -7.73 -13.59 7.08
N ALA A 26 -6.63 -12.84 7.11
CA ALA A 26 -5.63 -12.95 8.17
C ALA A 26 -6.09 -12.32 9.48
N ARG A 27 -6.92 -11.27 9.40
CA ARG A 27 -7.39 -10.55 10.59
C ARG A 27 -8.88 -10.20 10.44
N PRO A 28 -9.79 -11.18 10.57
CA PRO A 28 -11.23 -10.95 10.32
C PRO A 28 -11.92 -10.09 11.38
N ASP A 29 -11.31 -9.90 12.54
CA ASP A 29 -11.87 -9.13 13.65
C ASP A 29 -11.57 -7.63 13.60
N ALA A 30 -10.77 -7.16 12.64
CA ALA A 30 -10.44 -5.76 12.51
C ALA A 30 -11.58 -4.96 11.86
N HIS A 31 -11.58 -3.66 12.11
CA HIS A 31 -12.38 -2.70 11.37
C HIS A 31 -11.55 -2.20 10.18
N TYR A 32 -12.13 -2.23 8.98
CA TYR A 32 -11.39 -1.90 7.76
C TYR A 32 -11.90 -0.63 7.11
N VAL A 33 -10.97 0.20 6.66
CA VAL A 33 -11.21 1.37 5.82
C VAL A 33 -10.41 1.18 4.54
N TYR A 34 -11.07 1.09 3.40
CA TYR A 34 -10.41 1.04 2.09
C TYR A 34 -10.47 2.41 1.43
N VAL A 35 -9.32 2.89 0.97
CA VAL A 35 -9.20 4.19 0.30
C VAL A 35 -8.60 3.99 -1.08
N ALA A 36 -9.32 4.43 -2.10
CA ALA A 36 -8.85 4.45 -3.48
C ALA A 36 -8.62 5.92 -3.88
N ASP A 37 -7.37 6.29 -4.10
CA ASP A 37 -7.02 7.63 -4.58
C ASP A 37 -7.20 7.70 -6.11
N ASP A 38 -8.42 7.50 -6.55
CA ASP A 38 -8.79 7.43 -7.95
C ASP A 38 -8.58 8.76 -8.68
N ALA A 39 -8.65 9.86 -7.95
CA ALA A 39 -8.46 11.21 -8.51
C ALA A 39 -7.05 11.42 -9.07
N PHE A 40 -6.06 10.69 -8.59
CA PHE A 40 -4.65 10.77 -9.02
C PHE A 40 -4.19 9.53 -9.81
N PHE A 41 -5.12 8.64 -10.12
CA PHE A 41 -4.85 7.43 -10.89
C PHE A 41 -4.47 7.76 -12.35
N PRO A 42 -3.52 7.06 -12.99
CA PRO A 42 -2.67 6.01 -12.41
C PRO A 42 -1.36 6.59 -11.82
N TYR A 43 -0.95 6.05 -10.70
CA TYR A 43 0.26 6.50 -10.01
C TYR A 43 1.53 6.31 -10.82
N GLY A 44 1.58 5.29 -11.66
CA GLY A 44 2.74 4.99 -12.50
C GLY A 44 3.11 6.06 -13.52
N HIS A 45 2.21 7.01 -13.79
CA HIS A 45 2.44 8.13 -14.70
C HIS A 45 3.05 9.36 -14.01
N HIS A 46 3.16 9.35 -12.69
CA HIS A 46 3.65 10.49 -11.92
C HIS A 46 5.10 10.29 -11.50
N SER A 47 5.82 11.40 -11.31
CA SER A 47 7.16 11.37 -10.74
C SER A 47 7.11 11.01 -9.26
N GLN A 48 8.25 10.61 -8.69
CA GLN A 48 8.35 10.35 -7.26
C GLN A 48 7.98 11.59 -6.45
N GLU A 49 8.46 12.77 -6.86
CA GLU A 49 8.17 14.03 -6.19
C GLU A 49 6.67 14.34 -6.19
N ALA A 50 6.00 14.12 -7.30
CA ALA A 50 4.56 14.33 -7.43
C ALA A 50 3.78 13.36 -6.53
N LEU A 51 4.19 12.09 -6.47
CA LEU A 51 3.55 11.09 -5.61
C LEU A 51 3.74 11.41 -4.13
N ILE A 52 4.94 11.80 -3.73
CA ILE A 52 5.21 12.20 -2.34
C ILE A 52 4.38 13.43 -1.97
N ALA A 53 4.35 14.44 -2.83
CA ALA A 53 3.57 15.66 -2.61
C ALA A 53 2.06 15.39 -2.51
N ARG A 54 1.56 14.35 -3.19
CA ARG A 54 0.15 13.95 -3.12
C ARG A 54 -0.14 13.07 -1.92
N VAL A 55 0.64 11.99 -1.75
CA VAL A 55 0.31 10.91 -0.82
C VAL A 55 0.58 11.28 0.64
N VAL A 56 1.67 11.98 0.92
CA VAL A 56 2.04 12.31 2.31
C VAL A 56 0.99 13.20 2.98
N PRO A 57 0.56 14.34 2.38
CA PRO A 57 -0.51 15.15 2.98
C PRO A 57 -1.85 14.43 3.04
N LEU A 58 -2.22 13.68 2.00
CA LEU A 58 -3.45 12.91 1.97
C LEU A 58 -3.50 11.89 3.11
N MET A 59 -2.38 11.20 3.34
CA MET A 59 -2.29 10.23 4.42
C MET A 59 -2.46 10.88 5.79
N GLY A 60 -1.94 12.09 5.98
CA GLY A 60 -2.15 12.86 7.20
C GLY A 60 -3.62 13.14 7.47
N GLU A 61 -4.38 13.49 6.44
CA GLU A 61 -5.84 13.69 6.55
C GLU A 61 -6.57 12.39 6.89
N LEU A 62 -6.18 11.29 6.26
CA LEU A 62 -6.76 9.99 6.51
C LEU A 62 -6.48 9.48 7.94
N ILE A 63 -5.27 9.69 8.42
CA ILE A 63 -4.88 9.34 9.80
C ILE A 63 -5.70 10.17 10.80
N ALA A 64 -5.83 11.46 10.57
CA ALA A 64 -6.61 12.33 11.45
C ALA A 64 -8.09 11.97 11.48
N GLY A 65 -8.66 11.59 10.32
CA GLY A 65 -10.08 11.26 10.20
C GLY A 65 -10.46 9.87 10.69
N HIS A 66 -9.62 8.87 10.43
CA HIS A 66 -9.94 7.46 10.69
C HIS A 66 -9.17 6.86 11.88
N ARG A 67 -8.08 7.47 12.29
CA ARG A 67 -7.21 7.02 13.39
C ARG A 67 -6.85 5.54 13.28
N PRO A 68 -6.26 5.09 12.16
CA PRO A 68 -5.92 3.69 11.96
C PRO A 68 -4.79 3.27 12.90
N ASP A 69 -4.84 2.01 13.31
CA ASP A 69 -3.76 1.37 14.07
C ASP A 69 -2.66 0.85 13.15
N LEU A 70 -3.02 0.58 11.91
CA LEU A 70 -2.11 0.08 10.87
C LEU A 70 -2.58 0.56 9.51
N ILE A 71 -1.63 0.91 8.65
CA ILE A 71 -1.91 1.28 7.27
C ILE A 71 -1.19 0.31 6.34
N VAL A 72 -1.94 -0.29 5.42
CA VAL A 72 -1.42 -1.14 4.36
C VAL A 72 -1.44 -0.35 3.06
N ILE A 73 -0.28 -0.16 2.45
CA ILE A 73 -0.19 0.45 1.11
C ILE A 73 -0.31 -0.68 0.10
N ALA A 74 -1.49 -0.84 -0.48
CA ALA A 74 -1.83 -1.94 -1.39
C ALA A 74 -1.47 -1.63 -2.86
N CYS A 75 -0.62 -0.67 -3.08
CA CYS A 75 -0.15 -0.24 -4.39
C CYS A 75 1.36 -0.42 -4.45
N ASN A 76 1.87 -1.21 -5.41
CA ASN A 76 3.30 -1.44 -5.56
C ASN A 76 4.05 -0.13 -5.86
N THR A 77 3.54 0.68 -6.75
CA THR A 77 4.14 1.97 -7.11
C THR A 77 4.23 2.89 -5.89
N ALA A 78 3.14 3.06 -5.17
CA ALA A 78 3.12 3.89 -3.96
C ALA A 78 4.05 3.33 -2.87
N SER A 79 4.10 2.01 -2.71
CA SER A 79 4.99 1.37 -1.74
C SER A 79 6.45 1.69 -2.03
N VAL A 80 6.89 1.52 -3.27
CA VAL A 80 8.28 1.79 -3.65
C VAL A 80 8.62 3.27 -3.50
N GLN A 81 7.69 4.16 -3.86
CA GLN A 81 7.98 5.59 -3.98
C GLN A 81 7.73 6.39 -2.69
N THR A 82 6.83 5.94 -1.82
CA THR A 82 6.36 6.79 -0.72
C THR A 82 6.51 6.22 0.69
N LEU A 83 6.87 4.95 0.87
CA LEU A 83 6.96 4.37 2.22
C LEU A 83 7.96 5.08 3.13
N ALA A 84 9.16 5.38 2.62
CA ALA A 84 10.17 6.05 3.44
C ALA A 84 9.71 7.43 3.93
N PRO A 85 9.20 8.34 3.07
CA PRO A 85 8.69 9.62 3.56
C PRO A 85 7.45 9.48 4.45
N LEU A 86 6.57 8.50 4.21
CA LEU A 86 5.42 8.25 5.09
C LEU A 86 5.86 7.83 6.49
N ARG A 87 6.81 6.91 6.57
CA ARG A 87 7.36 6.45 7.86
C ARG A 87 8.09 7.55 8.60
N ALA A 88 8.72 8.47 7.88
CA ALA A 88 9.37 9.63 8.48
C ALA A 88 8.37 10.66 9.02
N ALA A 89 7.21 10.80 8.36
CA ALA A 89 6.22 11.83 8.69
C ALA A 89 5.25 11.41 9.80
N TYR A 90 4.94 10.13 9.92
CA TYR A 90 3.86 9.64 10.80
C TYR A 90 4.33 8.49 11.67
N ALA A 91 3.83 8.46 12.92
CA ALA A 91 4.11 7.39 13.88
C ALA A 91 3.29 6.12 13.60
N THR A 92 2.17 6.21 12.90
CA THR A 92 1.33 5.06 12.54
C THR A 92 2.15 4.06 11.74
N PRO A 93 2.09 2.75 12.05
CA PRO A 93 2.82 1.74 11.27
C PRO A 93 2.31 1.61 9.85
N PHE A 94 3.25 1.47 8.90
CA PHE A 94 2.96 1.26 7.49
C PHE A 94 3.52 -0.08 7.03
N VAL A 95 2.70 -0.84 6.30
CA VAL A 95 3.11 -2.06 5.60
C VAL A 95 2.92 -1.82 4.11
N GLY A 96 3.99 -2.02 3.34
CA GLY A 96 3.93 -1.89 1.88
C GLY A 96 3.71 -3.22 1.20
N THR A 97 3.42 -3.15 -0.09
CA THR A 97 3.37 -4.31 -0.98
C THR A 97 4.48 -4.18 -2.01
N VAL A 98 5.15 -5.28 -2.29
CA VAL A 98 6.21 -5.36 -3.30
C VAL A 98 6.01 -6.59 -4.15
N PRO A 99 6.48 -6.59 -5.42
CA PRO A 99 6.44 -7.81 -6.23
C PRO A 99 7.17 -8.95 -5.53
N ALA A 100 6.60 -10.15 -5.60
CA ALA A 100 7.14 -11.34 -4.94
C ALA A 100 8.32 -11.93 -5.72
N ILE A 101 9.33 -11.12 -6.03
CA ILE A 101 10.46 -11.50 -6.88
C ILE A 101 11.34 -12.54 -6.17
N LYS A 102 11.72 -12.29 -4.93
CA LYS A 102 12.57 -13.20 -4.17
C LYS A 102 11.97 -14.60 -4.00
N PRO A 103 10.73 -14.74 -3.50
CA PRO A 103 10.12 -16.06 -3.42
C PRO A 103 9.86 -16.68 -4.79
N ALA A 104 9.53 -15.90 -5.82
CA ALA A 104 9.36 -16.43 -7.17
C ALA A 104 10.67 -17.01 -7.70
N CYS A 105 11.79 -16.32 -7.53
CA CYS A 105 13.10 -16.82 -7.93
C CYS A 105 13.48 -18.08 -7.15
N ALA A 106 13.19 -18.14 -5.86
CA ALA A 106 13.51 -19.30 -5.03
C ALA A 106 12.70 -20.54 -5.44
N GLN A 107 11.44 -20.35 -5.82
CA GLN A 107 10.54 -21.44 -6.21
C GLN A 107 10.64 -21.84 -7.68
N SER A 108 11.18 -20.98 -8.52
CA SER A 108 11.31 -21.24 -9.96
C SER A 108 12.33 -22.33 -10.22
N ARG A 109 11.97 -23.31 -11.07
CA ARG A 109 12.86 -24.39 -11.48
C ARG A 109 13.94 -23.88 -12.43
N THR A 110 13.61 -22.94 -13.30
CA THR A 110 14.54 -22.39 -14.30
C THR A 110 15.34 -21.20 -13.77
N LYS A 111 14.93 -20.63 -12.63
CA LYS A 111 15.47 -19.37 -12.09
C LYS A 111 15.33 -18.18 -13.02
N ARG A 112 14.41 -18.27 -13.98
CA ARG A 112 14.04 -17.19 -14.89
C ARG A 112 12.69 -16.66 -14.49
N VAL A 113 12.65 -15.39 -14.09
CA VAL A 113 11.45 -14.72 -13.60
C VAL A 113 11.34 -13.37 -14.31
N SER A 114 10.16 -13.09 -14.86
CA SER A 114 9.85 -11.79 -15.46
C SER A 114 9.04 -10.97 -14.49
N VAL A 115 9.25 -9.65 -14.51
CA VAL A 115 8.50 -8.71 -13.68
C VAL A 115 7.72 -7.80 -14.60
N LEU A 116 6.41 -7.75 -14.42
CA LEU A 116 5.53 -6.81 -15.09
C LEU A 116 5.05 -5.79 -14.08
N GLY A 117 5.35 -4.53 -14.32
CA GLY A 117 4.98 -3.46 -13.40
C GLY A 117 5.15 -2.09 -14.03
N THR A 118 4.88 -1.05 -13.26
CA THR A 118 5.17 0.32 -13.68
C THR A 118 6.67 0.56 -13.67
N LYS A 119 7.10 1.60 -14.39
CA LYS A 119 8.51 2.00 -14.41
C LYS A 119 9.06 2.24 -12.98
N ALA A 120 8.23 2.78 -12.10
CA ALA A 120 8.62 3.05 -10.72
C ALA A 120 8.80 1.76 -9.89
N THR A 121 8.08 0.69 -10.22
CA THR A 121 8.15 -0.59 -9.51
C THR A 121 9.29 -1.47 -10.01
N VAL A 122 9.57 -1.44 -11.29
CA VAL A 122 10.61 -2.24 -11.93
C VAL A 122 11.95 -1.52 -11.90
#